data_7a7f81b38a1de93bd351836cdea781a0
#
_entry.id   7a7f81b38a1de93bd351836cdea781a0
#
_cell.length_a   1.000
_cell.length_b   1.000
_cell.length_c   1.000
_cell.angle_alpha   90.00
_cell.angle_beta   90.00
_cell.angle_gamma   90.00
#
_symmetry.space_group_name_H-M   'P 1'
#
loop_
_entity.id
_entity.type
_entity.pdbx_description
1 polymer ?
#
loop_
_entity_poly.entity_id
_entity_poly.type
_entity_poly.pdbx_seq_one_letter_code
_entity_poly.pdbx_strand_id
1 'polypeptide(L)'
;MEITTKDIPLHTTLIGQLDSPQNVEVRARVEAFVEKMLFIEGVEVKQGDVLFELDRKPFIERLAAANGSLAEATAALNKYQKDVDRYTDLYAKRAIPKQDLDNAEASVEVGLANIESAKARVESAQLDLGYCEVKAPITGLIGAKQVSIGELVGKGQPTLLATMSKLDPIWFYCNVSEVEYIKAEQRSRLIGKDVASLPVHLILSDGKEHADQGRFVFIDRAVDVKTGTLRVRAEFPNREKILRPGMFARARVDLGTRKNCVVIPQRAVLELQGKTFVWIVSKEKLTHQRPITVAEQVGSDFVVSDGLTPGECIILEGIQKAREGEPVTALTAAEFAAMKAKAEKQIQPGRH
;
A
#
# COMPACT_ATOMS: atom_id res chain seq x y z
N MET A 1 -17.55 -44.96 2.65
CA MET A 1 -16.30 -44.26 3.01
C MET A 1 -16.27 -44.09 4.52
N GLU A 2 -15.20 -44.44 5.16
CA GLU A 2 -15.00 -44.15 6.59
C GLU A 2 -14.61 -42.67 6.79
N ILE A 3 -15.19 -42.05 7.77
CA ILE A 3 -14.95 -40.64 8.12
C ILE A 3 -13.60 -40.54 8.84
N THR A 4 -12.73 -39.74 8.28
CA THR A 4 -11.42 -39.44 8.86
C THR A 4 -11.34 -37.97 9.28
N THR A 5 -10.53 -37.69 10.28
CA THR A 5 -10.20 -36.34 10.66
C THR A 5 -9.01 -35.83 9.87
N LYS A 6 -9.04 -34.58 9.46
CA LYS A 6 -7.91 -33.89 8.81
C LYS A 6 -7.68 -32.54 9.47
N ASP A 7 -6.45 -32.15 9.50
CA ASP A 7 -6.07 -30.78 9.88
C ASP A 7 -6.28 -29.88 8.67
N ILE A 8 -7.01 -28.79 8.83
CA ILE A 8 -7.39 -27.90 7.74
C ILE A 8 -6.74 -26.54 7.96
N PRO A 9 -5.92 -26.08 6.99
CA PRO A 9 -5.42 -24.72 7.03
C PRO A 9 -6.57 -23.73 6.83
N LEU A 10 -6.71 -22.82 7.76
CA LEU A 10 -7.69 -21.72 7.67
C LEU A 10 -7.02 -20.51 7.05
N HIS A 11 -7.57 -20.02 5.97
CA HIS A 11 -7.12 -18.79 5.34
C HIS A 11 -8.31 -17.91 4.94
N THR A 12 -8.09 -16.63 4.90
CA THR A 12 -9.03 -15.68 4.31
C THR A 12 -8.36 -14.97 3.15
N THR A 13 -9.16 -14.62 2.14
CA THR A 13 -8.66 -13.91 0.96
C THR A 13 -9.26 -12.52 0.94
N LEU A 14 -8.40 -11.51 0.95
CA LEU A 14 -8.76 -10.11 0.89
C LEU A 14 -8.43 -9.59 -0.51
N ILE A 15 -9.35 -8.87 -1.12
CA ILE A 15 -9.14 -8.23 -2.43
C ILE A 15 -8.79 -6.77 -2.18
N GLY A 16 -7.77 -6.29 -2.89
CA GLY A 16 -7.30 -4.92 -2.70
C GLY A 16 -6.44 -4.42 -3.84
N GLN A 17 -5.83 -3.29 -3.60
CA GLN A 17 -5.01 -2.58 -4.58
C GLN A 17 -3.66 -2.24 -3.99
N LEU A 18 -2.62 -2.33 -4.83
CA LEU A 18 -1.27 -1.90 -4.49
C LEU A 18 -1.14 -0.39 -4.61
N ASP A 19 -0.41 0.21 -3.69
CA ASP A 19 -0.08 1.62 -3.72
C ASP A 19 1.34 1.85 -3.22
N SER A 20 1.90 2.98 -3.58
CA SER A 20 3.23 3.40 -3.14
C SER A 20 3.17 4.00 -1.74
N PRO A 21 4.19 3.77 -0.89
CA PRO A 21 4.34 4.49 0.38
C PRO A 21 4.46 6.01 0.22
N GLN A 22 5.04 6.44 -0.90
CA GLN A 22 5.28 7.85 -1.19
C GLN A 22 5.08 8.10 -2.68
N ASN A 23 3.99 8.79 -3.02
CA ASN A 23 3.76 9.37 -4.34
C ASN A 23 4.02 10.88 -4.22
N VAL A 24 4.98 11.39 -4.96
CA VAL A 24 5.37 12.80 -4.91
C VAL A 24 5.27 13.41 -6.29
N GLU A 25 4.58 14.53 -6.34
CA GLU A 25 4.50 15.37 -7.54
C GLU A 25 5.68 16.34 -7.55
N VAL A 26 6.48 16.28 -8.59
CA VAL A 26 7.56 17.23 -8.84
C VAL A 26 6.97 18.41 -9.59
N ARG A 27 6.96 19.59 -8.95
CA ARG A 27 6.36 20.80 -9.49
C ARG A 27 7.37 21.93 -9.59
N ALA A 28 7.26 22.78 -10.64
CA ALA A 28 8.03 23.99 -10.75
C ALA A 28 7.64 24.99 -9.65
N ARG A 29 8.64 25.59 -8.98
CA ARG A 29 8.45 26.59 -7.93
C ARG A 29 8.65 28.02 -8.40
N VAL A 30 9.30 28.20 -9.56
CA VAL A 30 9.57 29.49 -10.20
C VAL A 30 9.03 29.49 -11.61
N GLU A 31 8.70 30.67 -12.14
CA GLU A 31 8.27 30.85 -13.51
C GLU A 31 9.49 30.95 -14.42
N ALA A 32 9.69 29.94 -15.27
CA ALA A 32 10.83 29.88 -16.18
C ALA A 32 10.56 28.89 -17.33
N PHE A 33 11.36 28.98 -18.40
CA PHE A 33 11.35 27.99 -19.48
C PHE A 33 12.14 26.74 -19.10
N VAL A 34 11.68 25.56 -19.52
CA VAL A 34 12.42 24.31 -19.36
C VAL A 34 13.56 24.27 -20.38
N GLU A 35 14.81 24.30 -19.92
CA GLU A 35 15.98 24.20 -20.79
C GLU A 35 16.37 22.75 -21.08
N LYS A 36 16.41 21.91 -20.04
CA LYS A 36 16.85 20.50 -20.16
C LYS A 36 16.04 19.58 -19.26
N MET A 37 15.97 18.32 -19.71
CA MET A 37 15.51 17.18 -18.94
C MET A 37 16.69 16.19 -18.81
N LEU A 38 17.04 15.82 -17.59
CA LEU A 38 18.27 15.07 -17.26
C LEU A 38 17.98 13.64 -16.76
N PHE A 39 16.78 13.13 -16.94
CA PHE A 39 16.41 11.78 -16.54
C PHE A 39 15.78 10.99 -17.70
N ILE A 40 15.72 9.69 -17.56
CA ILE A 40 15.01 8.79 -18.48
C ILE A 40 13.67 8.42 -17.81
N GLU A 41 12.57 8.56 -18.55
CA GLU A 41 11.23 8.22 -18.08
C GLU A 41 11.12 6.72 -17.72
N GLY A 42 10.46 6.41 -16.63
CA GLY A 42 10.27 5.04 -16.16
C GLY A 42 11.52 4.40 -15.53
N VAL A 43 12.57 5.16 -15.26
CA VAL A 43 13.79 4.70 -14.58
C VAL A 43 13.83 5.21 -13.15
N GLU A 44 14.57 4.53 -12.30
CA GLU A 44 14.79 4.94 -10.92
C GLU A 44 15.79 6.08 -10.86
N VAL A 45 15.48 7.10 -10.04
CA VAL A 45 16.35 8.23 -9.74
C VAL A 45 16.57 8.32 -8.22
N LYS A 46 17.72 8.84 -7.81
CA LYS A 46 18.07 9.01 -6.41
C LYS A 46 17.62 10.39 -5.91
N GLN A 47 17.33 10.48 -4.63
CA GLN A 47 17.06 11.76 -3.98
C GLN A 47 18.22 12.72 -4.21
N GLY A 48 17.92 13.94 -4.66
CA GLY A 48 18.89 14.99 -4.96
C GLY A 48 19.36 15.02 -6.42
N ASP A 49 19.11 13.98 -7.23
CA ASP A 49 19.43 14.01 -8.67
C ASP A 49 18.70 15.16 -9.35
N VAL A 50 19.37 15.87 -10.25
CA VAL A 50 18.75 16.96 -11.05
C VAL A 50 17.90 16.34 -12.12
N LEU A 51 16.62 16.67 -12.12
CA LEU A 51 15.61 16.15 -13.07
C LEU A 51 15.40 17.11 -14.24
N PHE A 52 15.24 18.41 -13.91
CA PHE A 52 15.06 19.46 -14.92
C PHE A 52 15.97 20.64 -14.61
N GLU A 53 16.48 21.24 -15.68
CA GLU A 53 17.12 22.56 -15.64
C GLU A 53 16.17 23.57 -16.29
N LEU A 54 15.83 24.62 -15.54
CA LEU A 54 15.06 25.75 -16.00
C LEU A 54 16.01 26.90 -16.40
N ASP A 55 15.54 27.85 -17.23
CA ASP A 55 16.32 29.02 -17.62
C ASP A 55 16.76 29.82 -16.40
N ARG A 56 18.06 29.80 -16.14
CA ARG A 56 18.70 30.41 -14.98
C ARG A 56 19.09 31.87 -15.21
N LYS A 57 19.18 32.33 -16.46
CA LYS A 57 19.77 33.64 -16.77
C LYS A 57 19.06 34.80 -16.06
N PRO A 58 17.71 34.90 -16.09
CA PRO A 58 17.02 36.01 -15.40
C PRO A 58 17.25 36.00 -13.90
N PHE A 59 17.43 34.84 -13.30
CA PHE A 59 17.65 34.68 -11.86
C PHE A 59 19.07 35.04 -11.45
N ILE A 60 20.07 34.72 -12.28
CA ILE A 60 21.46 35.15 -12.09
C ILE A 60 21.56 36.68 -12.10
N GLU A 61 20.86 37.33 -13.02
CA GLU A 61 20.84 38.80 -13.10
C GLU A 61 20.14 39.42 -11.89
N ARG A 62 19.03 38.83 -11.42
CA ARG A 62 18.35 39.27 -10.17
C ARG A 62 19.25 39.14 -8.95
N LEU A 63 19.98 38.02 -8.83
CA LEU A 63 20.94 37.82 -7.75
C LEU A 63 22.08 38.84 -7.81
N ALA A 64 22.60 39.12 -9.02
CA ALA A 64 23.66 40.14 -9.19
C ALA A 64 23.14 41.54 -8.80
N ALA A 65 21.93 41.93 -9.18
CA ALA A 65 21.30 43.18 -8.76
C ALA A 65 21.12 43.27 -7.22
N ALA A 66 20.65 42.17 -6.59
CA ALA A 66 20.52 42.13 -5.12
C ALA A 66 21.86 42.28 -4.40
N ASN A 67 22.90 41.62 -4.91
CA ASN A 67 24.26 41.79 -4.39
C ASN A 67 24.80 43.23 -4.54
N GLY A 68 24.46 43.88 -5.67
CA GLY A 68 24.79 45.31 -5.86
C GLY A 68 24.11 46.19 -4.79
N SER A 69 22.83 45.97 -4.50
CA SER A 69 22.11 46.70 -3.44
C SER A 69 22.69 46.43 -2.03
N LEU A 70 23.16 45.23 -1.75
CA LEU A 70 23.85 44.92 -0.49
C LEU A 70 25.20 45.67 -0.38
N ALA A 71 25.95 45.72 -1.48
CA ALA A 71 27.22 46.46 -1.51
C ALA A 71 27.01 47.96 -1.29
N GLU A 72 25.95 48.56 -1.88
CA GLU A 72 25.54 49.95 -1.67
C GLU A 72 25.16 50.21 -0.21
N ALA A 73 24.32 49.38 0.41
CA ALA A 73 23.93 49.48 1.80
C ALA A 73 25.13 49.37 2.74
N THR A 74 26.07 48.48 2.42
CA THR A 74 27.31 48.30 3.17
C THR A 74 28.24 49.52 3.10
N ALA A 75 28.34 50.13 1.91
CA ALA A 75 29.12 51.36 1.72
C ALA A 75 28.49 52.53 2.49
N ALA A 76 27.15 52.64 2.50
CA ALA A 76 26.45 53.65 3.27
C ALA A 76 26.68 53.49 4.78
N LEU A 77 26.60 52.26 5.32
CA LEU A 77 26.86 52.02 6.74
C LEU A 77 28.30 52.40 7.10
N ASN A 78 29.27 52.03 6.28
CA ASN A 78 30.69 52.40 6.50
C ASN A 78 30.89 53.93 6.55
N LYS A 79 30.12 54.68 5.76
CA LYS A 79 30.10 56.13 5.83
C LYS A 79 29.52 56.60 7.17
N TYR A 80 28.37 56.11 7.57
CA TYR A 80 27.73 56.52 8.84
C TYR A 80 28.59 56.17 10.05
N GLN A 81 29.28 55.04 10.07
CA GLN A 81 30.22 54.71 11.13
C GLN A 81 31.39 55.70 11.23
N LYS A 82 32.01 56.07 10.08
CA LYS A 82 33.02 57.10 10.06
C LYS A 82 32.53 58.47 10.53
N ASP A 83 31.24 58.79 10.27
CA ASP A 83 30.63 60.03 10.74
C ASP A 83 30.44 59.99 12.26
N VAL A 84 30.01 58.86 12.86
CA VAL A 84 29.92 58.66 14.31
C VAL A 84 31.28 58.77 14.95
N ASP A 85 32.30 58.12 14.44
CA ASP A 85 33.69 58.18 14.96
C ASP A 85 34.14 59.65 15.00
N ARG A 86 33.97 60.41 13.93
CA ARG A 86 34.30 61.81 13.82
C ARG A 86 33.50 62.67 14.79
N TYR A 87 32.22 62.48 14.90
CA TYR A 87 31.34 63.28 15.79
C TYR A 87 31.57 62.93 17.26
N THR A 88 31.95 61.73 17.60
CA THR A 88 32.35 61.32 18.94
C THR A 88 33.62 62.10 19.39
N ASP A 89 34.62 62.23 18.51
CA ASP A 89 35.82 63.01 18.79
C ASP A 89 35.54 64.51 18.93
N LEU A 90 34.65 65.07 18.10
CA LEU A 90 34.28 66.51 18.17
C LEU A 90 33.45 66.80 19.41
N TYR A 91 32.52 65.93 19.80
CA TYR A 91 31.75 66.06 21.03
C TYR A 91 32.60 65.99 22.29
N ALA A 92 33.60 65.08 22.33
CA ALA A 92 34.57 65.04 23.43
C ALA A 92 35.35 66.36 23.59
N LYS A 93 35.61 67.08 22.48
CA LYS A 93 36.24 68.38 22.44
C LYS A 93 35.25 69.55 22.65
N ARG A 94 33.95 69.27 22.92
CA ARG A 94 32.87 70.23 23.05
C ARG A 94 32.65 71.15 21.81
N ALA A 95 33.00 70.62 20.61
CA ALA A 95 32.94 71.36 19.36
C ALA A 95 31.54 71.24 18.66
N ILE A 96 30.71 70.28 19.08
CA ILE A 96 29.35 70.06 18.52
C ILE A 96 28.32 69.80 19.63
N PRO A 97 27.03 70.05 19.37
CA PRO A 97 25.92 69.66 20.24
C PRO A 97 25.78 68.15 20.33
N LYS A 98 25.23 67.63 21.44
CA LYS A 98 24.94 66.19 21.61
C LYS A 98 23.97 65.70 20.53
N GLN A 99 23.02 66.49 20.09
CA GLN A 99 22.04 66.17 19.07
C GLN A 99 22.67 65.68 17.75
N ASP A 100 23.81 66.24 17.36
CA ASP A 100 24.50 65.85 16.12
C ASP A 100 25.10 64.47 16.25
N LEU A 101 25.63 64.10 17.42
CA LEU A 101 26.11 62.74 17.70
C LEU A 101 24.93 61.75 17.72
N ASP A 102 23.86 62.08 18.47
CA ASP A 102 22.68 61.21 18.55
C ASP A 102 22.06 60.95 17.14
N ASN A 103 22.06 61.95 16.25
CA ASN A 103 21.62 61.82 14.86
C ASN A 103 22.57 60.90 14.04
N ALA A 104 23.86 61.00 14.26
CA ALA A 104 24.84 60.13 13.57
C ALA A 104 24.68 58.67 14.03
N GLU A 105 24.48 58.42 15.32
CA GLU A 105 24.22 57.11 15.88
C GLU A 105 22.93 56.50 15.32
N ALA A 106 21.84 57.29 15.28
CA ALA A 106 20.59 56.88 14.65
C ALA A 106 20.78 56.51 13.16
N SER A 107 21.67 57.24 12.45
CA SER A 107 21.98 56.92 11.04
C SER A 107 22.69 55.54 10.89
N VAL A 108 23.51 55.15 11.85
CA VAL A 108 24.14 53.81 11.87
C VAL A 108 23.10 52.73 12.08
N GLU A 109 22.11 52.92 12.97
CA GLU A 109 21.00 51.98 13.17
C GLU A 109 20.16 51.78 11.89
N VAL A 110 19.84 52.89 11.20
CA VAL A 110 19.20 52.85 9.89
C VAL A 110 20.03 52.11 8.86
N GLY A 111 21.36 52.36 8.85
CA GLY A 111 22.30 51.65 7.96
C GLY A 111 22.34 50.15 8.21
N LEU A 112 22.32 49.71 9.47
CA LEU A 112 22.24 48.29 9.85
C LEU A 112 20.94 47.64 9.38
N ALA A 113 19.82 48.33 9.59
CA ALA A 113 18.50 47.84 9.12
C ALA A 113 18.42 47.69 7.58
N ASN A 114 19.08 48.62 6.85
CA ASN A 114 19.18 48.58 5.39
C ASN A 114 20.02 47.39 4.91
N ILE A 115 21.12 47.07 5.59
CA ILE A 115 21.95 45.87 5.29
C ILE A 115 21.13 44.60 5.50
N GLU A 116 20.42 44.50 6.62
CA GLU A 116 19.57 43.32 6.91
C GLU A 116 18.51 43.13 5.84
N SER A 117 17.83 44.18 5.42
CA SER A 117 16.89 44.16 4.31
C SER A 117 17.53 43.73 2.98
N ALA A 118 18.74 44.24 2.67
CA ALA A 118 19.45 43.88 1.45
C ALA A 118 19.91 42.42 1.47
N LYS A 119 20.41 41.91 2.62
CA LYS A 119 20.76 40.48 2.81
C LYS A 119 19.54 39.58 2.55
N ALA A 120 18.39 39.90 3.11
CA ALA A 120 17.16 39.13 2.88
C ALA A 120 16.78 39.05 1.39
N ARG A 121 17.00 40.16 0.62
CA ARG A 121 16.79 40.15 -0.84
C ARG A 121 17.78 39.26 -1.57
N VAL A 122 19.07 39.24 -1.17
CA VAL A 122 20.06 38.35 -1.73
C VAL A 122 19.70 36.91 -1.48
N GLU A 123 19.30 36.57 -0.25
CA GLU A 123 18.87 35.21 0.11
C GLU A 123 17.65 34.76 -0.71
N SER A 124 16.62 35.62 -0.87
CA SER A 124 15.46 35.35 -1.72
C SER A 124 15.87 35.08 -3.17
N ALA A 125 16.72 35.92 -3.76
CA ALA A 125 17.19 35.75 -5.13
C ALA A 125 18.03 34.48 -5.29
N GLN A 126 18.80 34.10 -4.28
CA GLN A 126 19.58 32.86 -4.27
C GLN A 126 18.69 31.60 -4.19
N LEU A 127 17.63 31.65 -3.38
CA LEU A 127 16.63 30.58 -3.32
C LEU A 127 15.91 30.41 -4.68
N ASP A 128 15.48 31.51 -5.30
CA ASP A 128 14.84 31.47 -6.62
C ASP A 128 15.76 30.87 -7.69
N LEU A 129 17.05 31.26 -7.69
CA LEU A 129 18.04 30.64 -8.57
C LEU A 129 18.23 29.14 -8.28
N GLY A 130 18.20 28.74 -7.02
CA GLY A 130 18.27 27.34 -6.61
C GLY A 130 17.09 26.52 -7.12
N TYR A 131 15.90 27.12 -7.20
CA TYR A 131 14.70 26.46 -7.75
C TYR A 131 14.71 26.24 -9.26
N CYS A 132 15.65 26.85 -9.98
CA CYS A 132 15.88 26.54 -11.40
C CYS A 132 16.48 25.15 -11.62
N GLU A 133 17.11 24.56 -10.61
CA GLU A 133 17.50 23.15 -10.60
C GLU A 133 16.43 22.33 -9.87
N VAL A 134 15.55 21.69 -10.63
CA VAL A 134 14.51 20.84 -10.04
C VAL A 134 15.10 19.48 -9.73
N LYS A 135 15.20 19.18 -8.43
CA LYS A 135 15.82 17.94 -7.93
C LYS A 135 14.75 16.93 -7.47
N ALA A 136 15.12 15.65 -7.53
CA ALA A 136 14.31 14.55 -7.04
C ALA A 136 14.11 14.67 -5.51
N PRO A 137 12.86 14.75 -5.02
CA PRO A 137 12.58 14.88 -3.59
C PRO A 137 12.76 13.56 -2.82
N ILE A 138 12.65 12.42 -3.51
CA ILE A 138 12.79 11.07 -2.96
C ILE A 138 13.59 10.19 -3.91
N THR A 139 14.12 9.08 -3.42
CA THR A 139 14.60 7.98 -4.27
C THR A 139 13.42 7.13 -4.69
N GLY A 140 13.22 6.93 -5.99
CA GLY A 140 12.11 6.16 -6.51
C GLY A 140 12.02 6.17 -8.02
N LEU A 141 10.99 5.54 -8.54
CA LEU A 141 10.70 5.52 -9.96
C LEU A 141 10.08 6.84 -10.40
N ILE A 142 10.64 7.46 -11.43
CA ILE A 142 10.06 8.64 -12.07
C ILE A 142 9.11 8.21 -13.19
N GLY A 143 7.95 8.84 -13.25
CA GLY A 143 6.95 8.64 -14.31
C GLY A 143 7.30 9.37 -15.60
N ALA A 144 6.32 9.48 -16.49
CA ALA A 144 6.45 10.26 -17.70
C ALA A 144 6.52 11.77 -17.39
N LYS A 145 7.26 12.50 -18.20
CA LYS A 145 7.27 13.96 -18.16
C LYS A 145 5.89 14.53 -18.49
N GLN A 146 5.53 15.59 -17.83
CA GLN A 146 4.26 16.31 -18.08
C GLN A 146 4.46 17.62 -18.86
N VAL A 147 5.73 17.97 -19.16
CA VAL A 147 6.13 19.20 -19.82
C VAL A 147 7.20 18.92 -20.88
N SER A 148 7.33 19.83 -21.86
CA SER A 148 8.30 19.75 -22.94
C SER A 148 9.43 20.76 -22.75
N ILE A 149 10.60 20.46 -23.34
CA ILE A 149 11.70 21.43 -23.43
C ILE A 149 11.23 22.65 -24.22
N GLY A 150 11.52 23.86 -23.71
CA GLY A 150 11.05 25.12 -24.26
C GLY A 150 9.67 25.57 -23.76
N GLU A 151 9.00 24.80 -22.92
CA GLU A 151 7.72 25.15 -22.33
C GLU A 151 7.90 26.06 -21.11
N LEU A 152 7.02 27.06 -20.97
CA LEU A 152 6.99 27.94 -19.79
C LEU A 152 6.25 27.25 -18.65
N VAL A 153 6.92 27.10 -17.52
CA VAL A 153 6.36 26.47 -16.31
C VAL A 153 6.27 27.45 -15.14
N GLY A 154 5.47 27.15 -14.15
CA GLY A 154 5.36 27.97 -12.91
C GLY A 154 4.51 29.23 -13.03
N LYS A 155 3.87 29.49 -14.18
CA LYS A 155 3.05 30.68 -14.40
C LYS A 155 1.71 30.59 -13.63
N GLY A 156 1.53 31.45 -12.64
CA GLY A 156 0.29 31.55 -11.86
C GLY A 156 0.08 30.42 -10.87
N GLN A 157 0.31 29.16 -11.25
CA GLN A 157 0.24 28.00 -10.38
C GLN A 157 1.45 27.07 -10.61
N PRO A 158 1.90 26.33 -9.57
CA PRO A 158 2.98 25.36 -9.71
C PRO A 158 2.66 24.30 -10.78
N THR A 159 3.37 24.32 -11.91
CA THR A 159 3.18 23.36 -13.01
C THR A 159 3.72 22.00 -12.60
N LEU A 160 2.96 20.92 -12.84
CA LEU A 160 3.40 19.55 -12.64
C LEU A 160 4.41 19.18 -13.73
N LEU A 161 5.62 18.79 -13.34
CA LEU A 161 6.70 18.41 -14.23
C LEU A 161 6.79 16.89 -14.43
N ALA A 162 6.70 16.14 -13.33
CA ALA A 162 6.71 14.68 -13.31
C ALA A 162 6.12 14.17 -11.99
N THR A 163 5.81 12.88 -11.94
CA THR A 163 5.42 12.17 -10.69
C THR A 163 6.49 11.16 -10.34
N MET A 164 6.74 10.98 -9.05
CA MET A 164 7.68 9.98 -8.53
C MET A 164 6.99 9.09 -7.53
N SER A 165 7.32 7.80 -7.57
CA SER A 165 6.77 6.81 -6.63
C SER A 165 7.87 5.96 -6.06
N LYS A 166 7.87 5.79 -4.72
CA LYS A 166 8.70 4.80 -4.05
C LYS A 166 8.07 3.43 -4.22
N LEU A 167 8.81 2.46 -4.77
CA LEU A 167 8.26 1.14 -5.08
C LEU A 167 8.62 0.06 -4.07
N ASP A 168 9.64 0.25 -3.26
CA ASP A 168 10.06 -0.70 -2.24
C ASP A 168 10.17 0.00 -0.88
N PRO A 169 9.41 -0.47 0.13
CA PRO A 169 8.36 -1.49 0.04
C PRO A 169 7.14 -1.01 -0.75
N ILE A 170 6.25 -1.92 -1.16
CA ILE A 170 4.94 -1.63 -1.73
C ILE A 170 3.85 -1.86 -0.70
N TRP A 171 2.80 -1.06 -0.70
CA TRP A 171 1.65 -1.21 0.17
C TRP A 171 0.48 -1.86 -0.56
N PHE A 172 -0.20 -2.75 0.13
CA PHE A 172 -1.46 -3.33 -0.28
C PHE A 172 -2.57 -2.79 0.62
N TYR A 173 -3.56 -2.17 0.03
CA TYR A 173 -4.75 -1.68 0.72
C TYR A 173 -5.95 -2.55 0.39
N CYS A 174 -6.68 -2.94 1.42
CA CYS A 174 -7.97 -3.61 1.28
C CYS A 174 -8.97 -3.07 2.31
N ASN A 175 -10.24 -3.28 2.03
CA ASN A 175 -11.33 -3.01 2.95
C ASN A 175 -11.86 -4.33 3.48
N VAL A 176 -11.91 -4.47 4.80
CA VAL A 176 -12.36 -5.65 5.51
C VAL A 176 -13.69 -5.31 6.20
N SER A 177 -14.71 -6.16 6.07
CA SER A 177 -15.98 -5.93 6.73
C SER A 177 -15.83 -6.00 8.25
N GLU A 178 -16.64 -5.25 8.98
CA GLU A 178 -16.68 -5.26 10.45
C GLU A 178 -16.83 -6.69 11.00
N VAL A 179 -17.68 -7.50 10.37
CA VAL A 179 -17.92 -8.89 10.79
C VAL A 179 -16.67 -9.75 10.63
N GLU A 180 -15.95 -9.62 9.52
CA GLU A 180 -14.70 -10.35 9.28
C GLU A 180 -13.61 -9.91 10.23
N TYR A 181 -13.51 -8.60 10.50
CA TYR A 181 -12.57 -8.08 11.46
C TYR A 181 -12.81 -8.63 12.87
N ILE A 182 -14.06 -8.60 13.36
CA ILE A 182 -14.42 -9.15 14.66
C ILE A 182 -14.11 -10.65 14.76
N LYS A 183 -14.43 -11.42 13.70
CA LYS A 183 -14.09 -12.85 13.63
C LYS A 183 -12.58 -13.09 13.66
N ALA A 184 -11.81 -12.31 12.92
CA ALA A 184 -10.35 -12.40 12.89
C ALA A 184 -9.76 -12.08 14.27
N GLU A 185 -10.25 -11.03 14.92
CA GLU A 185 -9.81 -10.61 16.27
C GLU A 185 -10.13 -11.66 17.34
N GLN A 186 -11.33 -12.24 17.32
CA GLN A 186 -11.72 -13.31 18.22
C GLN A 186 -10.84 -14.56 18.03
N ARG A 187 -10.56 -14.95 16.78
CA ARG A 187 -9.67 -16.08 16.49
C ARG A 187 -8.24 -15.84 16.92
N SER A 188 -7.73 -14.64 16.68
CA SER A 188 -6.40 -14.19 17.08
C SER A 188 -6.20 -14.35 18.60
N ARG A 189 -7.16 -13.90 19.38
CA ARG A 189 -7.15 -14.06 20.85
C ARG A 189 -7.14 -15.54 21.28
N LEU A 190 -7.87 -16.41 20.59
CA LEU A 190 -7.89 -17.85 20.87
C LEU A 190 -6.54 -18.53 20.57
N ILE A 191 -5.82 -18.03 19.58
CA ILE A 191 -4.51 -18.58 19.13
C ILE A 191 -3.35 -17.92 19.91
N GLY A 192 -3.61 -16.80 20.63
CA GLY A 192 -2.59 -16.03 21.34
C GLY A 192 -1.62 -15.29 20.40
N LYS A 193 -2.04 -14.98 19.19
CA LYS A 193 -1.27 -14.20 18.19
C LYS A 193 -2.02 -12.93 17.84
N ASP A 194 -1.31 -11.84 17.65
CA ASP A 194 -1.88 -10.59 17.14
C ASP A 194 -2.22 -10.72 15.65
N VAL A 195 -3.38 -10.21 15.23
CA VAL A 195 -3.79 -10.15 13.81
C VAL A 195 -2.71 -9.48 12.96
N ALA A 196 -2.06 -8.44 13.49
CA ALA A 196 -0.98 -7.75 12.81
C ALA A 196 0.26 -8.62 12.56
N SER A 197 0.45 -9.70 13.31
CA SER A 197 1.59 -10.62 13.18
C SER A 197 1.36 -11.79 12.24
N LEU A 198 0.15 -11.92 11.68
CA LEU A 198 -0.18 -13.01 10.76
C LEU A 198 0.55 -12.83 9.42
N PRO A 199 1.11 -13.91 8.85
CA PRO A 199 1.75 -13.85 7.54
C PRO A 199 0.70 -13.59 6.45
N VAL A 200 1.05 -12.71 5.53
CA VAL A 200 0.20 -12.33 4.40
C VAL A 200 0.91 -12.69 3.11
N HIS A 201 0.25 -13.48 2.27
CA HIS A 201 0.73 -13.89 0.96
C HIS A 201 0.02 -13.09 -0.12
N LEU A 202 0.76 -12.46 -1.03
CA LEU A 202 0.20 -11.68 -2.11
C LEU A 202 0.04 -12.53 -3.36
N ILE A 203 -1.18 -12.64 -3.87
CA ILE A 203 -1.52 -13.34 -5.11
C ILE A 203 -1.81 -12.30 -6.18
N LEU A 204 -1.01 -12.29 -7.23
CA LEU A 204 -1.09 -11.35 -8.32
C LEU A 204 -2.24 -11.69 -9.28
N SER A 205 -2.52 -10.78 -10.23
CA SER A 205 -3.61 -10.95 -11.19
C SER A 205 -3.41 -12.16 -12.13
N ASP A 206 -2.16 -12.59 -12.35
CA ASP A 206 -1.83 -13.79 -13.12
C ASP A 206 -2.02 -15.10 -12.34
N GLY A 207 -2.44 -15.01 -11.07
CA GLY A 207 -2.64 -16.14 -10.18
C GLY A 207 -1.37 -16.63 -9.46
N LYS A 208 -0.21 -16.05 -9.74
CA LYS A 208 1.04 -16.40 -9.05
C LYS A 208 1.15 -15.72 -7.71
N GLU A 209 1.76 -16.41 -6.78
CA GLU A 209 2.10 -15.88 -5.47
C GLU A 209 3.41 -15.10 -5.54
N HIS A 210 3.42 -13.90 -4.93
CA HIS A 210 4.64 -13.11 -4.76
C HIS A 210 5.61 -13.84 -3.83
N ALA A 211 6.90 -13.78 -4.15
CA ALA A 211 7.92 -14.56 -3.44
C ALA A 211 8.08 -14.14 -1.97
N ASP A 212 7.96 -12.85 -1.69
CA ASP A 212 8.12 -12.30 -0.35
C ASP A 212 6.77 -12.22 0.38
N GLN A 213 6.76 -12.65 1.65
CA GLN A 213 5.61 -12.49 2.53
C GLN A 213 5.51 -11.05 3.02
N GLY A 214 4.28 -10.57 3.12
CA GLY A 214 3.97 -9.28 3.73
C GLY A 214 3.51 -9.42 5.18
N ARG A 215 3.30 -8.26 5.78
CA ARG A 215 2.76 -8.12 7.13
C ARG A 215 1.76 -6.97 7.18
N PHE A 216 0.78 -7.07 8.05
CA PHE A 216 -0.09 -5.93 8.33
C PHE A 216 0.69 -4.87 9.10
N VAL A 217 0.55 -3.61 8.66
CA VAL A 217 1.23 -2.46 9.28
C VAL A 217 0.26 -1.40 9.76
N PHE A 218 -1.01 -1.49 9.32
CA PHE A 218 -2.02 -0.52 9.69
C PHE A 218 -3.42 -1.12 9.58
N ILE A 219 -4.24 -0.88 10.58
CA ILE A 219 -5.68 -1.12 10.60
C ILE A 219 -6.31 0.21 11.00
N ASP A 220 -7.27 0.69 10.24
CA ASP A 220 -7.91 1.97 10.54
C ASP A 220 -8.61 1.92 11.91
N ARG A 221 -8.59 3.05 12.61
CA ARG A 221 -9.23 3.20 13.93
C ARG A 221 -10.75 3.20 13.88
N ALA A 222 -11.33 3.50 12.74
CA ALA A 222 -12.75 3.68 12.56
C ALA A 222 -13.28 2.87 11.39
N VAL A 223 -14.50 2.35 11.55
CA VAL A 223 -15.27 1.74 10.48
C VAL A 223 -15.86 2.87 9.61
N ASP A 224 -15.76 2.75 8.30
CA ASP A 224 -16.48 3.63 7.38
C ASP A 224 -17.98 3.31 7.48
N VAL A 225 -18.75 4.26 7.99
CA VAL A 225 -20.18 4.11 8.25
C VAL A 225 -21.03 3.92 6.97
N LYS A 226 -20.49 4.27 5.80
CA LYS A 226 -21.19 4.11 4.51
C LYS A 226 -21.07 2.70 3.97
N THR A 227 -19.92 2.06 4.21
CA THR A 227 -19.58 0.75 3.64
C THR A 227 -19.57 -0.37 4.68
N GLY A 228 -19.54 -0.05 5.98
CA GLY A 228 -19.40 -1.03 7.06
C GLY A 228 -18.05 -1.75 7.03
N THR A 229 -17.00 -1.09 6.52
CA THR A 229 -15.67 -1.70 6.35
C THR A 229 -14.58 -0.90 7.07
N LEU A 230 -13.52 -1.61 7.48
CA LEU A 230 -12.27 -1.02 7.95
C LEU A 230 -11.22 -1.08 6.84
N ARG A 231 -10.48 0.00 6.67
CA ARG A 231 -9.33 0.02 5.77
C ARG A 231 -8.13 -0.61 6.45
N VAL A 232 -7.54 -1.60 5.79
CA VAL A 232 -6.36 -2.32 6.28
C VAL A 232 -5.24 -2.17 5.27
N ARG A 233 -4.00 -2.07 5.77
CA ARG A 233 -2.81 -1.98 4.94
C ARG A 233 -1.82 -3.04 5.34
N ALA A 234 -1.35 -3.78 4.36
CA ALA A 234 -0.20 -4.67 4.47
C ALA A 234 0.98 -4.11 3.66
N GLU A 235 2.19 -4.41 4.10
CA GLU A 235 3.44 -4.02 3.46
C GLU A 235 4.14 -5.25 2.91
N PHE A 236 4.63 -5.14 1.67
CA PHE A 236 5.36 -6.21 0.98
C PHE A 236 6.71 -5.68 0.48
N PRO A 237 7.80 -6.45 0.64
CA PRO A 237 9.04 -6.16 -0.08
C PRO A 237 8.82 -6.25 -1.59
N ASN A 238 9.43 -5.34 -2.34
CA ASN A 238 9.31 -5.30 -3.82
C ASN A 238 10.68 -5.03 -4.45
N ARG A 239 11.67 -5.86 -4.11
CA ARG A 239 13.07 -5.69 -4.52
C ARG A 239 13.24 -5.69 -6.03
N GLU A 240 12.49 -6.53 -6.72
CA GLU A 240 12.50 -6.62 -8.19
C GLU A 240 11.69 -5.50 -8.86
N LYS A 241 10.96 -4.68 -8.07
CA LYS A 241 10.16 -3.55 -8.55
C LYS A 241 9.14 -3.91 -9.63
N ILE A 242 8.66 -5.18 -9.61
CA ILE A 242 7.62 -5.66 -10.52
C ILE A 242 6.27 -5.11 -10.13
N LEU A 243 6.01 -5.00 -8.82
CA LEU A 243 4.77 -4.48 -8.29
C LEU A 243 4.69 -2.96 -8.48
N ARG A 244 3.56 -2.48 -8.98
CA ARG A 244 3.33 -1.06 -9.30
C ARG A 244 2.10 -0.54 -8.56
N PRO A 245 2.08 0.73 -8.18
CA PRO A 245 0.87 1.39 -7.69
C PRO A 245 -0.26 1.25 -8.70
N GLY A 246 -1.48 1.03 -8.21
CA GLY A 246 -2.66 0.83 -9.05
C GLY A 246 -2.94 -0.61 -9.47
N MET A 247 -2.01 -1.56 -9.29
CA MET A 247 -2.28 -2.97 -9.57
C MET A 247 -3.26 -3.57 -8.56
N PHE A 248 -4.18 -4.42 -9.04
CA PHE A 248 -5.05 -5.22 -8.18
C PHE A 248 -4.34 -6.51 -7.79
N ALA A 249 -4.56 -6.95 -6.57
CA ALA A 249 -4.04 -8.20 -6.04
C ALA A 249 -5.01 -8.79 -5.01
N ARG A 250 -4.77 -10.04 -4.65
CA ARG A 250 -5.45 -10.73 -3.55
C ARG A 250 -4.43 -11.04 -2.47
N ALA A 251 -4.74 -10.71 -1.23
CA ALA A 251 -3.93 -11.09 -0.08
C ALA A 251 -4.56 -12.30 0.60
N ARG A 252 -3.84 -13.42 0.68
CA ARG A 252 -4.20 -14.58 1.46
C ARG A 252 -3.57 -14.45 2.84
N VAL A 253 -4.40 -14.45 3.86
CA VAL A 253 -3.98 -14.36 5.26
C VAL A 253 -4.14 -15.73 5.91
N ASP A 254 -3.08 -16.29 6.45
CA ASP A 254 -3.11 -17.58 7.11
C ASP A 254 -3.56 -17.40 8.57
N LEU A 255 -4.77 -17.88 8.87
CA LEU A 255 -5.41 -17.79 10.19
C LEU A 255 -5.05 -18.96 11.11
N GLY A 256 -4.13 -19.83 10.70
CA GLY A 256 -3.72 -21.04 11.41
C GLY A 256 -4.39 -22.31 10.88
N THR A 257 -4.29 -23.38 11.68
CA THR A 257 -4.81 -24.71 11.30
C THR A 257 -5.87 -25.15 12.32
N ARG A 258 -7.03 -25.54 11.85
CA ARG A 258 -8.04 -26.18 12.67
C ARG A 258 -7.75 -27.68 12.71
N LYS A 259 -7.43 -28.19 13.89
CA LYS A 259 -7.06 -29.60 14.08
C LYS A 259 -8.27 -30.51 14.20
N ASN A 260 -8.12 -31.77 13.80
CA ASN A 260 -9.09 -32.84 13.98
C ASN A 260 -10.48 -32.53 13.40
N CYS A 261 -10.56 -31.86 12.24
CA CYS A 261 -11.82 -31.57 11.58
C CYS A 261 -12.39 -32.81 10.87
N VAL A 262 -13.66 -33.09 11.08
CA VAL A 262 -14.39 -34.07 10.28
C VAL A 262 -14.62 -33.51 8.88
N VAL A 263 -14.11 -34.18 7.86
CA VAL A 263 -14.18 -33.73 6.47
C VAL A 263 -14.85 -34.77 5.62
N ILE A 264 -15.84 -34.34 4.86
CA ILE A 264 -16.57 -35.21 3.94
C ILE A 264 -16.63 -34.59 2.54
N PRO A 265 -16.52 -35.40 1.47
CA PRO A 265 -16.68 -34.89 0.10
C PRO A 265 -18.08 -34.30 -0.12
N GLN A 266 -18.16 -33.17 -0.85
CA GLN A 266 -19.43 -32.51 -1.18
C GLN A 266 -20.45 -33.45 -1.78
N ARG A 267 -20.03 -34.43 -2.59
CA ARG A 267 -20.89 -35.46 -3.22
C ARG A 267 -21.54 -36.41 -2.23
N ALA A 268 -21.12 -36.47 -0.97
CA ALA A 268 -21.77 -37.28 0.08
C ALA A 268 -22.92 -36.57 0.76
N VAL A 269 -23.11 -35.30 0.49
CA VAL A 269 -24.07 -34.43 1.16
C VAL A 269 -25.34 -34.29 0.33
N LEU A 270 -26.46 -34.47 0.98
CA LEU A 270 -27.80 -34.28 0.42
C LEU A 270 -28.40 -33.02 1.04
N GLU A 271 -28.89 -32.13 0.19
CA GLU A 271 -29.60 -30.95 0.64
C GLU A 271 -31.13 -31.13 0.36
N LEU A 272 -31.92 -31.06 1.41
CA LEU A 272 -33.36 -31.20 1.37
C LEU A 272 -34.01 -30.07 2.18
N GLN A 273 -34.85 -29.26 1.54
CA GLN A 273 -35.60 -28.18 2.20
C GLN A 273 -34.67 -27.22 3.03
N GLY A 274 -33.47 -26.92 2.52
CA GLY A 274 -32.50 -26.04 3.20
C GLY A 274 -31.79 -26.68 4.41
N LYS A 275 -31.97 -27.98 4.63
CA LYS A 275 -31.24 -28.76 5.63
C LYS A 275 -30.28 -29.73 4.95
N THR A 276 -29.13 -29.94 5.56
CA THR A 276 -28.07 -30.78 5.03
C THR A 276 -28.07 -32.15 5.74
N PHE A 277 -28.02 -33.20 4.96
CA PHE A 277 -28.08 -34.59 5.44
C PHE A 277 -26.96 -35.43 4.83
N VAL A 278 -26.62 -36.51 5.51
CA VAL A 278 -25.75 -37.58 5.01
C VAL A 278 -26.38 -38.92 5.30
N TRP A 279 -26.09 -39.91 4.45
CA TRP A 279 -26.46 -41.30 4.69
C TRP A 279 -25.31 -41.98 5.45
N ILE A 280 -25.58 -42.46 6.67
CA ILE A 280 -24.70 -43.26 7.49
C ILE A 280 -25.03 -44.71 7.32
N VAL A 281 -24.01 -45.55 7.30
CA VAL A 281 -24.16 -47.01 7.30
C VAL A 281 -23.82 -47.53 8.69
N SER A 282 -24.79 -48.14 9.35
CA SER A 282 -24.61 -48.78 10.67
C SER A 282 -23.74 -50.05 10.58
N LYS A 283 -23.29 -50.55 11.73
CA LYS A 283 -22.56 -51.84 11.81
C LYS A 283 -23.37 -53.01 11.27
N GLU A 284 -24.70 -52.90 11.29
CA GLU A 284 -25.64 -53.89 10.77
C GLU A 284 -25.92 -53.73 9.26
N LYS A 285 -25.17 -52.83 8.59
CA LYS A 285 -25.29 -52.50 7.18
C LYS A 285 -26.63 -51.84 6.79
N LEU A 286 -27.33 -51.23 7.76
CA LEU A 286 -28.56 -50.46 7.51
C LEU A 286 -28.20 -48.98 7.30
N THR A 287 -28.97 -48.32 6.44
CA THR A 287 -28.80 -46.90 6.13
C THR A 287 -29.68 -46.04 7.04
N HIS A 288 -29.10 -44.97 7.55
CA HIS A 288 -29.78 -43.96 8.34
C HIS A 288 -29.46 -42.56 7.82
N GLN A 289 -30.49 -41.76 7.62
CA GLN A 289 -30.36 -40.39 7.23
C GLN A 289 -30.11 -39.54 8.48
N ARG A 290 -28.96 -38.85 8.53
CA ARG A 290 -28.61 -38.01 9.69
C ARG A 290 -28.45 -36.56 9.23
N PRO A 291 -29.07 -35.61 9.94
CA PRO A 291 -28.83 -34.18 9.72
C PRO A 291 -27.42 -33.82 10.19
N ILE A 292 -26.77 -32.96 9.42
CA ILE A 292 -25.42 -32.46 9.74
C ILE A 292 -25.38 -30.93 9.67
N THR A 293 -24.47 -30.33 10.40
CA THR A 293 -24.17 -28.90 10.29
C THR A 293 -22.83 -28.74 9.56
N VAL A 294 -22.89 -28.13 8.38
CA VAL A 294 -21.69 -27.79 7.62
C VAL A 294 -21.17 -26.44 8.09
N ALA A 295 -19.89 -26.38 8.48
CA ALA A 295 -19.25 -25.14 8.96
C ALA A 295 -18.69 -24.31 7.79
N GLU A 296 -17.96 -24.96 6.88
CA GLU A 296 -17.33 -24.29 5.73
C GLU A 296 -17.01 -25.31 4.64
N GLN A 297 -16.77 -24.80 3.43
CA GLN A 297 -16.31 -25.60 2.29
C GLN A 297 -14.81 -25.36 2.08
N VAL A 298 -14.05 -26.44 1.96
CA VAL A 298 -12.62 -26.40 1.68
C VAL A 298 -12.31 -27.23 0.43
N GLY A 299 -12.09 -26.56 -0.69
CA GLY A 299 -11.93 -27.20 -1.99
C GLY A 299 -13.20 -27.98 -2.40
N SER A 300 -13.07 -29.28 -2.59
CA SER A 300 -14.18 -30.22 -2.93
C SER A 300 -14.86 -30.85 -1.71
N ASP A 301 -14.42 -30.51 -0.51
CA ASP A 301 -14.84 -31.16 0.72
C ASP A 301 -15.58 -30.16 1.65
N PHE A 302 -16.50 -30.64 2.45
CA PHE A 302 -17.17 -29.91 3.49
C PHE A 302 -16.62 -30.26 4.87
N VAL A 303 -16.40 -29.24 5.69
CA VAL A 303 -16.08 -29.38 7.11
C VAL A 303 -17.37 -29.45 7.90
N VAL A 304 -17.53 -30.54 8.64
CA VAL A 304 -18.71 -30.77 9.46
C VAL A 304 -18.41 -30.37 10.90
N SER A 305 -19.27 -29.48 11.44
CA SER A 305 -19.16 -29.04 12.83
C SER A 305 -19.94 -29.90 13.81
N ASP A 306 -21.04 -30.49 13.34
CA ASP A 306 -21.92 -31.31 14.19
C ASP A 306 -22.65 -32.36 13.38
N GLY A 307 -22.99 -33.49 14.01
CA GLY A 307 -23.78 -34.57 13.41
C GLY A 307 -22.97 -35.79 12.94
N LEU A 308 -21.62 -35.75 12.92
CA LEU A 308 -20.78 -36.89 12.54
C LEU A 308 -19.64 -37.13 13.53
N THR A 309 -19.30 -38.39 13.72
CA THR A 309 -18.14 -38.80 14.53
C THR A 309 -17.10 -39.53 13.68
N PRO A 310 -15.79 -39.35 13.99
CA PRO A 310 -14.73 -40.09 13.31
C PRO A 310 -14.93 -41.62 13.42
N GLY A 311 -14.69 -42.36 12.33
CA GLY A 311 -14.87 -43.81 12.27
C GLY A 311 -16.25 -44.25 11.79
N GLU A 312 -17.24 -43.37 11.65
CA GLU A 312 -18.51 -43.70 11.02
C GLU A 312 -18.36 -43.86 9.51
N CYS A 313 -19.17 -44.71 8.90
CA CYS A 313 -19.19 -44.91 7.48
C CYS A 313 -20.34 -44.14 6.80
N ILE A 314 -20.01 -43.38 5.75
CA ILE A 314 -20.98 -42.62 4.94
C ILE A 314 -21.04 -43.13 3.50
N ILE A 315 -22.17 -42.93 2.85
CA ILE A 315 -22.39 -43.24 1.43
C ILE A 315 -21.85 -42.07 0.59
N LEU A 316 -20.98 -42.36 -0.37
CA LEU A 316 -20.47 -41.37 -1.32
C LEU A 316 -21.21 -41.34 -2.65
N GLU A 317 -21.57 -42.51 -3.13
CA GLU A 317 -22.27 -42.69 -4.42
C GLU A 317 -23.47 -43.63 -4.25
N GLY A 318 -24.53 -43.36 -5.01
CA GLY A 318 -25.80 -44.09 -4.86
C GLY A 318 -26.77 -43.48 -3.86
N ILE A 319 -26.52 -42.27 -3.41
CA ILE A 319 -27.31 -41.49 -2.42
C ILE A 319 -28.81 -41.46 -2.82
N GLN A 320 -29.11 -41.35 -4.10
CA GLN A 320 -30.50 -41.31 -4.62
C GLN A 320 -31.26 -42.66 -4.48
N LYS A 321 -30.53 -43.74 -4.27
CA LYS A 321 -31.11 -45.09 -4.12
C LYS A 321 -31.23 -45.52 -2.66
N ALA A 322 -30.56 -44.80 -1.74
CA ALA A 322 -30.58 -45.10 -0.33
C ALA A 322 -31.94 -44.76 0.29
N ARG A 323 -32.50 -45.64 1.12
CA ARG A 323 -33.73 -45.44 1.87
C ARG A 323 -33.48 -45.76 3.35
N GLU A 324 -34.21 -45.09 4.20
CA GLU A 324 -34.13 -45.27 5.64
C GLU A 324 -34.38 -46.72 6.06
N GLY A 325 -33.48 -47.33 6.79
CA GLY A 325 -33.59 -48.70 7.29
C GLY A 325 -33.33 -49.82 6.29
N GLU A 326 -32.99 -49.51 5.03
CA GLU A 326 -32.69 -50.54 4.04
C GLU A 326 -31.26 -51.06 4.15
N PRO A 327 -31.04 -52.38 3.95
CA PRO A 327 -29.68 -52.96 3.96
C PRO A 327 -28.93 -52.58 2.68
N VAL A 328 -27.65 -52.16 2.81
CA VAL A 328 -26.81 -51.82 1.69
C VAL A 328 -25.56 -52.70 1.62
N THR A 329 -25.17 -53.02 0.41
CA THR A 329 -23.86 -53.69 0.15
C THR A 329 -22.83 -52.60 -0.11
N ALA A 330 -21.95 -52.36 0.88
CA ALA A 330 -20.85 -51.43 0.74
C ALA A 330 -19.81 -51.97 -0.24
N LEU A 331 -19.59 -51.27 -1.33
CA LEU A 331 -18.52 -51.52 -2.28
C LEU A 331 -17.34 -50.58 -1.95
N THR A 332 -16.11 -51.08 -2.06
CA THR A 332 -14.96 -50.24 -2.03
C THR A 332 -14.88 -49.34 -3.28
N ALA A 333 -14.16 -48.22 -3.20
CA ALA A 333 -13.97 -47.33 -4.36
C ALA A 333 -13.42 -48.07 -5.60
N ALA A 334 -12.53 -49.07 -5.37
CA ALA A 334 -11.94 -49.90 -6.44
C ALA A 334 -12.98 -50.82 -7.07
N GLU A 335 -13.82 -51.50 -6.27
CA GLU A 335 -14.88 -52.38 -6.72
C GLU A 335 -15.98 -51.62 -7.47
N PHE A 336 -16.34 -50.40 -6.98
CA PHE A 336 -17.28 -49.53 -7.64
C PHE A 336 -16.79 -49.03 -9.00
N ALA A 337 -15.51 -48.60 -9.08
CA ALA A 337 -14.89 -48.21 -10.34
C ALA A 337 -14.84 -49.39 -11.35
N ALA A 338 -14.57 -50.61 -10.89
CA ALA A 338 -14.58 -51.81 -11.73
C ALA A 338 -16.02 -52.15 -12.23
N MET A 339 -17.03 -51.97 -11.36
CA MET A 339 -18.44 -52.19 -11.71
C MET A 339 -18.95 -51.12 -12.71
N LYS A 340 -18.57 -49.86 -12.53
CA LYS A 340 -18.89 -48.78 -13.45
C LYS A 340 -18.27 -48.98 -14.84
N ALA A 341 -17.02 -49.37 -14.88
CA ALA A 341 -16.31 -49.72 -16.13
C ALA A 341 -16.91 -50.91 -16.86
N LYS A 342 -17.46 -51.88 -16.12
CA LYS A 342 -18.20 -53.02 -16.71
C LYS A 342 -19.55 -52.62 -17.25
N ALA A 343 -20.29 -51.73 -16.55
CA ALA A 343 -21.58 -51.22 -16.99
C ALA A 343 -21.44 -50.34 -18.25
N GLU A 344 -20.40 -49.48 -18.32
CA GLU A 344 -20.13 -48.64 -19.49
C GLU A 344 -19.78 -49.47 -20.74
N LYS A 345 -19.06 -50.59 -20.55
CA LYS A 345 -18.80 -51.55 -21.65
C LYS A 345 -20.01 -52.30 -22.14
N GLN A 346 -21.05 -52.47 -21.32
CA GLN A 346 -22.32 -53.11 -21.71
C GLN A 346 -23.33 -52.17 -22.40
N ILE A 347 -23.14 -50.83 -22.26
CA ILE A 347 -24.01 -49.83 -22.88
C ILE A 347 -23.52 -49.43 -24.28
N GLN A 348 -22.40 -49.92 -24.76
CA GLN A 348 -21.99 -49.81 -26.18
C GLN A 348 -22.34 -51.09 -26.94
N PRO A 349 -23.62 -51.28 -27.39
CA PRO A 349 -23.93 -52.31 -28.40
C PRO A 349 -23.51 -51.74 -29.75
N GLY A 350 -22.65 -52.45 -30.44
CA GLY A 350 -22.29 -52.47 -31.84
C GLY A 350 -22.76 -51.28 -32.72
N ARG A 351 -21.81 -50.41 -33.08
CA ARG A 351 -21.87 -49.77 -34.38
C ARG A 351 -21.01 -50.65 -35.34
N HIS A 352 -21.72 -51.44 -36.09
CA HIS A 352 -21.29 -51.88 -37.41
C HIS A 352 -21.90 -50.96 -38.47
#